data_9d36b64d96d2336bc4052732eab0d276
#
_entry.id   9d36b64d96d2336bc4052732eab0d276
#
_cell.length_a   1.000
_cell.length_b   1.000
_cell.length_c   1.000
_cell.angle_alpha   90.00
_cell.angle_beta   90.00
_cell.angle_gamma   90.00
#
_symmetry.space_group_name_H-M   'P 1'
#
loop_
_entity.id
_entity.type
_entity.pdbx_description
1 polymer ?
#
loop_
_entity_poly.entity_id
_entity_poly.type
_entity_poly.pdbx_seq_one_letter_code
_entity_poly.pdbx_strand_id
1 'polypeptide(L)'
;MDKPNYWNRLSRRRLSRRAFLSAGATVAAGSAAAAVVGCGGGSGPSWTKTAVTPIDGVDGNPIPGGRVTYGRLLNVLGIDPHIDLTGIDIDYLLYSYLYSWTPSTEEAVFNNFAESVEMPAADRTEFIFKLRPGTKIQPQDDNPAKGEELTSEDCKQSFIRRGTAITAPDRRFPLRISGTTTPDPVALGAALQTPDPYTFSFKMNRPFVPAFREMSNPTWAIMPAKVIEKFGTSFQAAGLGTKSYGSGPFMVDEFRGTERIILKRHPEYFLAPRPWLDEMRYIIITEPQSLLAAFDSGQHDVNGAILNKAQAEDRMKNENFILGKVPTRFYPVVHFKIRPPFDDIRVREAFDLALDRDEMLSLIWDGEGNYNGPVQWLQTRFSLPQDELRAAMPYDPQKARDLLNAAGYANGFEVKMKIPRVPGAPIIADLSSLIKDQVGKVGIKLLLDEVEIGTFIANVILPGNFDLAFFPNLPYDEPDRPLSFYHTRGVTGVGNWNNYTNPDLDKLIDAQESDFDDDRRIQTILEAQRLILKEHGPQITLPGGNFYGARWKYVHHPYQYFLDLGEGDIPPEKIGPAGADGWTERA
;
A
#
# COMPACT_ATOMS: atom_id res chain seq x y z
N MET A 1 -4.61 12.09 31.41
CA MET A 1 -3.94 12.94 30.41
C MET A 1 -4.48 12.49 29.07
N ASP A 2 -5.37 13.29 28.49
CA ASP A 2 -6.00 12.97 27.21
C ASP A 2 -4.94 12.84 26.11
N LYS A 3 -4.73 11.63 25.59
CA LYS A 3 -3.97 11.45 24.38
C LYS A 3 -4.75 12.13 23.24
N PRO A 4 -4.15 13.02 22.46
CA PRO A 4 -4.87 13.67 21.37
C PRO A 4 -5.28 12.61 20.34
N ASN A 5 -6.58 12.52 20.07
CA ASN A 5 -7.18 11.74 19.01
C ASN A 5 -6.54 12.11 17.65
N TYR A 6 -6.31 11.12 16.77
CA TYR A 6 -5.73 11.28 15.43
C TYR A 6 -6.33 12.49 14.68
N TRP A 7 -7.65 12.56 14.61
CA TRP A 7 -8.38 13.65 13.95
C TRP A 7 -8.25 14.99 14.66
N ASN A 8 -8.03 14.99 15.99
CA ASN A 8 -7.76 16.19 16.78
C ASN A 8 -6.29 16.64 16.67
N ARG A 9 -5.33 15.75 16.42
CA ARG A 9 -3.95 16.12 16.08
C ARG A 9 -3.90 16.86 14.76
N LEU A 10 -4.62 16.33 13.79
CA LEU A 10 -4.74 16.95 12.49
C LEU A 10 -5.42 18.33 12.58
N SER A 11 -6.42 18.53 13.47
CA SER A 11 -7.09 19.83 13.68
C SER A 11 -6.36 20.81 14.61
N ARG A 12 -5.45 20.35 15.48
CA ARG A 12 -4.77 21.17 16.49
C ARG A 12 -3.41 21.74 16.08
N ARG A 13 -2.85 21.43 14.95
CA ARG A 13 -1.64 22.08 14.44
C ARG A 13 -1.92 23.50 13.93
N ARG A 14 -2.56 24.32 14.75
CA ARG A 14 -2.37 25.76 14.71
C ARG A 14 -1.02 26.02 15.39
N LEU A 15 0.02 26.25 14.62
CA LEU A 15 1.28 26.78 15.13
C LEU A 15 0.96 28.00 16.01
N SER A 16 1.19 27.88 17.33
CA SER A 16 1.02 29.02 18.19
C SER A 16 2.03 30.09 17.77
N ARG A 17 1.59 31.34 17.69
CA ARG A 17 2.47 32.50 17.37
C ARG A 17 3.73 32.57 18.23
N ARG A 18 3.78 31.90 19.39
CA ARG A 18 4.95 31.81 20.26
C ARG A 18 6.05 30.88 19.79
N ALA A 19 5.75 29.80 19.05
CA ALA A 19 6.78 28.93 18.48
C ALA A 19 7.48 29.57 17.27
N PHE A 20 6.80 30.50 16.59
CA PHE A 20 7.38 31.22 15.43
C PHE A 20 8.36 32.33 15.88
N LEU A 21 8.26 32.84 17.12
CA LEU A 21 9.10 33.93 17.60
C LEU A 21 10.39 33.48 18.30
N SER A 22 10.56 32.17 18.57
CA SER A 22 11.77 31.63 19.18
C SER A 22 12.80 31.07 18.19
N ALA A 23 12.46 30.97 16.90
CA ALA A 23 13.36 30.48 15.84
C ALA A 23 13.86 31.57 14.88
N GLY A 24 13.57 32.86 15.16
CA GLY A 24 13.81 33.96 14.25
C GLY A 24 14.71 35.05 14.80
N ALA A 25 15.99 34.75 14.94
CA ALA A 25 17.02 35.80 15.01
C ALA A 25 18.17 35.41 14.09
N THR A 26 18.04 35.77 12.86
CA THR A 26 19.03 36.27 11.87
C THR A 26 18.58 35.94 10.46
N VAL A 27 18.24 36.92 9.73
CA VAL A 27 18.42 37.36 8.37
C VAL A 27 17.19 38.15 7.89
N ALA A 28 17.35 39.45 7.84
CA ALA A 28 16.40 40.38 7.21
C ALA A 28 16.60 40.38 5.70
N ALA A 29 15.52 40.23 4.95
CA ALA A 29 15.19 41.03 3.76
C ALA A 29 13.97 40.46 3.00
N GLY A 30 12.87 41.15 3.09
CA GLY A 30 11.97 41.52 1.98
C GLY A 30 11.09 40.47 1.32
N SER A 31 9.82 40.38 1.79
CA SER A 31 8.65 40.56 0.92
C SER A 31 7.36 40.42 1.76
N ALA A 32 6.48 41.40 1.66
CA ALA A 32 5.20 41.49 2.34
C ALA A 32 4.19 40.55 1.66
N ALA A 33 3.61 39.62 2.42
CA ALA A 33 2.41 38.91 2.02
C ALA A 33 1.22 39.42 2.84
N ALA A 34 0.23 39.96 2.15
CA ALA A 34 -1.00 40.48 2.71
C ALA A 34 -1.84 39.36 3.32
N ALA A 35 -2.14 39.47 4.62
CA ALA A 35 -3.10 38.63 5.28
C ALA A 35 -4.51 39.13 4.97
N VAL A 36 -5.31 38.36 4.26
CA VAL A 36 -6.75 38.56 4.15
C VAL A 36 -7.41 37.87 5.35
N VAL A 37 -7.92 38.67 6.30
CA VAL A 37 -8.76 38.20 7.39
C VAL A 37 -10.18 38.09 6.87
N GLY A 38 -10.67 36.89 6.65
CA GLY A 38 -12.09 36.60 6.40
C GLY A 38 -12.75 36.07 7.68
N CYS A 39 -13.65 36.82 8.25
CA CYS A 39 -14.55 36.38 9.32
C CYS A 39 -15.75 35.68 8.72
N GLY A 40 -16.07 34.47 9.18
CA GLY A 40 -17.37 33.81 8.90
C GLY A 40 -17.40 32.32 9.19
N GLY A 41 -18.08 31.96 10.26
CA GLY A 41 -18.92 30.78 10.51
C GLY A 41 -18.39 29.39 10.23
N GLY A 42 -18.22 28.59 11.32
CA GLY A 42 -18.36 27.15 11.31
C GLY A 42 -17.49 26.36 10.34
N SER A 43 -16.18 26.50 10.42
CA SER A 43 -15.25 25.75 9.58
C SER A 43 -14.97 24.37 10.18
N GLY A 44 -15.26 23.31 9.42
CA GLY A 44 -14.69 21.99 9.62
C GLY A 44 -13.15 22.04 9.57
N PRO A 45 -12.46 20.95 9.90
CA PRO A 45 -11.00 20.90 9.88
C PRO A 45 -10.46 21.20 8.48
N SER A 46 -9.58 22.19 8.38
CA SER A 46 -8.81 22.52 7.17
C SER A 46 -7.38 22.04 7.35
N TRP A 47 -6.85 21.37 6.32
CA TRP A 47 -5.49 20.87 6.25
C TRP A 47 -4.67 21.82 5.39
N THR A 48 -3.68 22.46 5.97
CA THR A 48 -2.87 23.45 5.27
C THR A 48 -1.48 22.93 4.93
N LYS A 49 -0.95 23.48 3.83
CA LYS A 49 0.40 23.29 3.30
C LYS A 49 1.42 22.99 4.39
N THR A 50 1.98 21.78 4.36
CA THR A 50 3.24 21.52 5.05
C THR A 50 4.32 22.20 4.23
N ALA A 51 4.98 23.23 4.77
CA ALA A 51 6.13 23.81 4.13
C ALA A 51 7.14 22.67 3.92
N VAL A 52 7.56 22.46 2.68
CA VAL A 52 8.67 21.54 2.39
C VAL A 52 9.91 22.18 2.99
N THR A 53 10.24 21.80 4.20
CA THR A 53 11.45 22.24 4.87
C THR A 53 12.63 21.61 4.14
N PRO A 54 13.74 22.31 3.90
CA PRO A 54 14.98 21.68 3.51
C PRO A 54 15.32 20.57 4.51
N ILE A 55 15.88 19.48 4.01
CA ILE A 55 16.23 18.32 4.83
C ILE A 55 17.42 18.71 5.72
N ASP A 56 17.13 19.35 6.87
CA ASP A 56 18.11 19.57 7.91
C ASP A 56 18.12 18.34 8.82
N GLY A 57 19.15 17.49 8.67
CA GLY A 57 19.44 16.41 9.61
C GLY A 57 19.17 14.98 9.14
N VAL A 58 19.13 14.76 7.85
CA VAL A 58 19.35 13.43 7.25
C VAL A 58 20.83 13.33 6.92
N ASP A 59 21.47 12.16 7.07
CA ASP A 59 22.91 11.94 6.94
C ASP A 59 23.51 12.64 5.70
N GLY A 60 24.10 13.81 5.91
CA GLY A 60 24.78 14.60 4.88
C GLY A 60 23.90 15.62 4.15
N ASN A 61 24.55 16.50 3.40
CA ASN A 61 23.89 17.41 2.47
C ASN A 61 23.67 16.71 1.12
N PRO A 62 22.46 16.68 0.57
CA PRO A 62 22.21 16.06 -0.73
C PRO A 62 23.12 16.65 -1.82
N ILE A 63 23.74 15.78 -2.59
CA ILE A 63 24.60 16.14 -3.72
C ILE A 63 23.76 16.02 -5.00
N PRO A 64 23.53 17.11 -5.74
CA PRO A 64 22.84 17.05 -7.01
C PRO A 64 23.63 16.28 -8.06
N GLY A 65 22.95 15.46 -8.84
CA GLY A 65 23.56 14.68 -9.90
C GLY A 65 23.70 13.20 -9.56
N GLY A 66 24.37 12.48 -10.44
CA GLY A 66 24.65 11.08 -10.26
C GLY A 66 23.50 10.14 -10.58
N ARG A 67 23.76 8.86 -10.33
CA ARG A 67 22.87 7.76 -10.70
C ARG A 67 22.81 6.74 -9.59
N VAL A 68 21.61 6.17 -9.37
CA VAL A 68 21.42 4.99 -8.51
C VAL A 68 20.80 3.87 -9.32
N THR A 69 21.36 2.66 -9.18
CA THR A 69 20.88 1.44 -9.83
C THR A 69 20.25 0.50 -8.81
N TYR A 70 19.01 0.13 -9.07
CA TYR A 70 18.23 -0.82 -8.26
C TYR A 70 18.23 -2.20 -8.91
N GLY A 71 18.55 -3.23 -8.15
CA GLY A 71 18.29 -4.60 -8.54
C GLY A 71 16.82 -4.97 -8.30
N ARG A 72 16.20 -5.75 -9.19
CA ARG A 72 14.81 -6.13 -9.10
C ARG A 72 14.60 -7.59 -9.50
N LEU A 73 13.78 -8.34 -8.73
CA LEU A 73 13.45 -9.74 -9.03
C LEU A 73 12.30 -9.90 -10.02
N LEU A 74 11.36 -8.95 -10.04
CA LEU A 74 10.13 -9.09 -10.81
C LEU A 74 10.19 -8.29 -12.10
N ASN A 75 9.71 -8.91 -13.18
CA ASN A 75 9.46 -8.22 -14.44
C ASN A 75 8.42 -7.12 -14.24
N VAL A 76 8.57 -6.05 -15.00
CA VAL A 76 7.60 -4.95 -15.07
C VAL A 76 6.88 -5.06 -16.42
N LEU A 77 5.59 -5.37 -16.38
CA LEU A 77 4.79 -5.53 -17.59
C LEU A 77 4.31 -4.18 -18.13
N GLY A 78 4.16 -3.21 -17.25
CA GLY A 78 3.73 -1.86 -17.58
C GLY A 78 3.90 -0.88 -16.42
N ILE A 79 3.64 0.39 -16.71
CA ILE A 79 3.72 1.52 -15.79
C ILE A 79 2.48 2.41 -15.91
N ASP A 80 1.34 1.82 -16.20
CA ASP A 80 0.04 2.50 -16.15
C ASP A 80 -0.51 2.38 -14.72
N PRO A 81 -0.48 3.47 -13.91
CA PRO A 81 -0.78 3.39 -12.49
C PRO A 81 -2.24 2.98 -12.20
N HIS A 82 -3.15 3.16 -13.15
CA HIS A 82 -4.55 2.82 -12.96
C HIS A 82 -4.88 1.36 -13.28
N ILE A 83 -4.01 0.64 -14.00
CA ILE A 83 -4.30 -0.68 -14.54
C ILE A 83 -3.24 -1.71 -14.15
N ASP A 84 -1.95 -1.35 -14.22
CA ASP A 84 -0.84 -2.26 -13.97
C ASP A 84 -0.34 -2.16 -12.53
N LEU A 85 -0.15 -3.30 -11.89
CA LEU A 85 0.38 -3.37 -10.54
C LEU A 85 1.85 -3.84 -10.50
N THR A 86 2.42 -4.23 -11.65
CA THR A 86 3.79 -4.76 -11.71
C THR A 86 4.86 -3.68 -11.64
N GLY A 87 4.50 -2.45 -12.01
CA GLY A 87 5.35 -1.26 -11.96
C GLY A 87 4.98 -0.25 -10.88
N ILE A 88 4.11 -0.62 -9.93
CA ILE A 88 3.50 0.31 -8.96
C ILE A 88 4.53 1.09 -8.12
N ASP A 89 5.69 0.52 -7.83
CA ASP A 89 6.80 1.18 -7.14
C ASP A 89 7.48 2.24 -8.03
N ILE A 90 7.48 2.02 -9.36
CA ILE A 90 8.00 2.98 -10.34
C ILE A 90 7.00 4.10 -10.59
N ASP A 91 5.71 3.80 -10.54
CA ASP A 91 4.64 4.79 -10.77
C ASP A 91 4.70 5.97 -9.80
N TYR A 92 5.14 5.73 -8.55
CA TYR A 92 5.38 6.81 -7.58
C TYR A 92 6.42 7.84 -8.06
N LEU A 93 7.34 7.43 -8.91
CA LEU A 93 8.40 8.28 -9.46
C LEU A 93 7.94 9.04 -10.69
N LEU A 94 6.93 8.53 -11.39
CA LEU A 94 6.51 9.03 -12.71
C LEU A 94 5.33 9.98 -12.66
N TYR A 95 4.48 9.85 -11.63
CA TYR A 95 3.22 10.61 -11.53
C TYR A 95 3.15 11.44 -10.25
N SER A 96 2.28 12.43 -10.26
CA SER A 96 1.88 13.17 -9.07
C SER A 96 0.61 12.57 -8.48
N TYR A 97 0.41 12.84 -7.19
CA TYR A 97 -0.73 12.42 -6.38
C TYR A 97 -1.35 13.64 -5.71
N LEU A 98 -2.56 13.53 -5.21
CA LEU A 98 -3.12 14.63 -4.43
C LEU A 98 -2.24 14.94 -3.22
N TYR A 99 -1.80 13.92 -2.49
CA TYR A 99 -0.89 14.04 -1.34
C TYR A 99 -0.14 12.72 -1.11
N SER A 100 0.90 12.77 -0.29
CA SER A 100 1.63 11.60 0.15
C SER A 100 1.07 11.10 1.49
N TRP A 101 1.29 9.84 1.82
CA TRP A 101 0.94 9.25 3.10
C TRP A 101 2.20 8.79 3.81
N THR A 102 2.30 9.12 5.10
CA THR A 102 3.42 8.69 5.93
C THR A 102 2.99 7.52 6.80
N PRO A 103 3.47 6.30 6.53
CA PRO A 103 3.06 5.11 7.29
C PRO A 103 3.40 5.19 8.79
N SER A 104 4.54 5.76 9.15
CA SER A 104 5.02 5.85 10.53
C SER A 104 4.18 6.76 11.42
N THR A 105 3.58 7.81 10.85
CA THR A 105 2.72 8.75 11.57
C THR A 105 1.27 8.64 11.20
N GLU A 106 0.94 7.84 10.18
CA GLU A 106 -0.41 7.70 9.61
C GLU A 106 -1.01 9.06 9.22
N GLU A 107 -0.20 9.96 8.67
CA GLU A 107 -0.62 11.31 8.30
C GLU A 107 -0.57 11.56 6.79
N ALA A 108 -1.53 12.34 6.30
CA ALA A 108 -1.48 12.90 4.95
C ALA A 108 -0.52 14.10 4.91
N VAL A 109 0.42 14.09 3.96
CA VAL A 109 1.41 15.15 3.78
C VAL A 109 1.18 15.83 2.43
N PHE A 110 0.78 17.11 2.48
CA PHE A 110 0.45 17.91 1.29
C PHE A 110 1.72 18.51 0.63
N ASN A 111 2.61 17.64 0.24
CA ASN A 111 3.87 17.93 -0.44
C ASN A 111 3.87 17.51 -1.92
N ASN A 112 2.71 17.20 -2.47
CA ASN A 112 2.53 16.74 -3.84
C ASN A 112 1.62 17.72 -4.62
N PHE A 113 0.71 17.25 -5.47
CA PHE A 113 -0.10 18.13 -6.34
C PHE A 113 -1.11 18.97 -5.56
N ALA A 114 -1.75 18.46 -4.50
CA ALA A 114 -2.58 19.29 -3.64
C ALA A 114 -1.73 20.00 -2.55
N GLU A 115 -2.05 21.27 -2.31
CA GLU A 115 -1.46 22.07 -1.23
C GLU A 115 -2.26 21.97 0.07
N SER A 116 -3.56 21.69 -0.04
CA SER A 116 -4.45 21.53 1.12
C SER A 116 -5.74 20.80 0.73
N VAL A 117 -6.47 20.35 1.74
CA VAL A 117 -7.86 19.90 1.62
C VAL A 117 -8.72 20.53 2.70
N GLU A 118 -9.92 20.90 2.35
CA GLU A 118 -10.96 21.34 3.27
C GLU A 118 -12.08 20.30 3.28
N MET A 119 -12.64 20.06 4.46
CA MET A 119 -13.82 19.22 4.67
C MET A 119 -14.88 20.02 5.40
N PRO A 120 -15.66 20.86 4.70
CA PRO A 120 -16.57 21.81 5.32
C PRO A 120 -17.81 21.15 5.92
N ALA A 121 -18.24 19.99 5.38
CA ALA A 121 -19.40 19.27 5.89
C ALA A 121 -19.12 18.68 7.28
N ALA A 122 -20.05 18.82 8.22
CA ALA A 122 -19.93 18.31 9.59
C ALA A 122 -19.73 16.79 9.65
N ASP A 123 -20.29 16.06 8.67
CA ASP A 123 -20.15 14.61 8.50
C ASP A 123 -18.92 14.21 7.69
N ARG A 124 -18.07 15.20 7.31
CA ARG A 124 -16.83 15.00 6.56
C ARG A 124 -17.01 14.24 5.24
N THR A 125 -18.15 14.40 4.58
CA THR A 125 -18.43 13.81 3.27
C THR A 125 -17.94 14.65 2.11
N GLU A 126 -17.68 15.94 2.30
CA GLU A 126 -17.26 16.88 1.26
C GLU A 126 -15.76 17.15 1.33
N PHE A 127 -15.08 17.06 0.19
CA PHE A 127 -13.65 17.28 0.02
C PHE A 127 -13.42 18.37 -1.02
N ILE A 128 -12.65 19.39 -0.65
CA ILE A 128 -12.25 20.50 -1.52
C ILE A 128 -10.73 20.61 -1.49
N PHE A 129 -10.08 20.17 -2.56
CA PHE A 129 -8.62 20.24 -2.71
C PHE A 129 -8.22 21.54 -3.40
N LYS A 130 -7.22 22.21 -2.83
CA LYS A 130 -6.49 23.31 -3.50
C LYS A 130 -5.23 22.73 -4.13
N LEU A 131 -5.13 22.88 -5.44
CA LEU A 131 -4.07 22.28 -6.24
C LEU A 131 -2.93 23.29 -6.45
N ARG A 132 -1.72 22.77 -6.66
CA ARG A 132 -0.51 23.55 -6.84
C ARG A 132 -0.42 24.07 -8.27
N PRO A 133 -0.47 25.41 -8.50
CA PRO A 133 -0.17 25.99 -9.81
C PRO A 133 1.27 25.71 -10.25
N GLY A 134 1.52 25.64 -11.54
CA GLY A 134 2.86 25.45 -12.09
C GLY A 134 3.38 24.03 -12.03
N THR A 135 2.53 23.04 -11.70
CA THR A 135 2.92 21.61 -11.75
C THR A 135 2.99 21.14 -13.19
N LYS A 136 4.21 21.15 -13.77
CA LYS A 136 4.43 20.86 -15.18
C LYS A 136 4.32 19.37 -15.49
N ILE A 137 3.72 19.09 -16.65
CA ILE A 137 3.67 17.75 -17.24
C ILE A 137 4.99 17.48 -17.97
N GLN A 138 5.48 16.28 -17.86
CA GLN A 138 6.75 15.80 -18.42
C GLN A 138 6.86 16.11 -19.94
N PRO A 139 8.04 16.59 -20.41
CA PRO A 139 8.19 17.18 -21.75
C PRO A 139 8.57 16.18 -22.86
N GLN A 140 8.24 14.88 -22.74
CA GLN A 140 8.53 13.90 -23.80
C GLN A 140 7.85 14.32 -25.12
N ASP A 141 8.53 14.11 -26.27
CA ASP A 141 8.10 14.63 -27.58
C ASP A 141 6.76 14.04 -28.05
N ASP A 142 6.43 12.82 -27.67
CA ASP A 142 5.18 12.14 -28.02
C ASP A 142 4.06 12.35 -26.99
N ASN A 143 4.31 13.08 -25.90
CA ASN A 143 3.33 13.41 -24.89
C ASN A 143 2.30 14.42 -25.43
N PRO A 144 1.00 14.06 -25.49
CA PRO A 144 -0.03 14.98 -25.99
C PRO A 144 -0.25 16.23 -25.12
N ALA A 145 0.21 16.19 -23.85
CA ALA A 145 0.13 17.29 -22.89
C ALA A 145 1.51 17.87 -22.55
N LYS A 146 2.51 17.67 -23.42
CA LYS A 146 3.89 18.11 -23.22
C LYS A 146 4.01 19.55 -22.71
N GLY A 147 4.63 19.71 -21.53
CA GLY A 147 4.95 21.02 -20.96
C GLY A 147 3.75 21.84 -20.49
N GLU A 148 2.53 21.30 -20.56
CA GLU A 148 1.35 21.92 -19.96
C GLU A 148 1.39 21.78 -18.43
N GLU A 149 0.47 22.44 -17.74
CA GLU A 149 0.30 22.30 -16.30
C GLU A 149 -0.81 21.30 -15.99
N LEU A 150 -0.63 20.52 -14.91
CA LEU A 150 -1.74 19.76 -14.34
C LEU A 150 -2.80 20.70 -13.77
N THR A 151 -4.05 20.32 -13.96
CA THR A 151 -5.23 21.07 -13.51
C THR A 151 -6.21 20.16 -12.76
N SER A 152 -7.29 20.76 -12.27
CA SER A 152 -8.41 20.04 -11.66
C SER A 152 -9.11 19.09 -12.63
N GLU A 153 -9.10 19.38 -13.94
CA GLU A 153 -9.66 18.49 -14.96
C GLU A 153 -8.85 17.18 -15.06
N ASP A 154 -7.52 17.24 -14.90
CA ASP A 154 -6.68 16.05 -14.87
C ASP A 154 -7.00 15.17 -13.65
N CYS A 155 -7.29 15.78 -12.49
CA CYS A 155 -7.81 15.06 -11.34
C CYS A 155 -9.14 14.36 -11.66
N LYS A 156 -10.09 15.09 -12.26
CA LYS A 156 -11.39 14.56 -12.60
C LYS A 156 -11.30 13.36 -13.56
N GLN A 157 -10.54 13.48 -14.64
CA GLN A 157 -10.38 12.40 -15.61
C GLN A 157 -9.64 11.18 -15.01
N SER A 158 -8.65 11.42 -14.16
CA SER A 158 -7.95 10.36 -13.43
C SER A 158 -8.89 9.60 -12.48
N PHE A 159 -9.72 10.31 -11.74
CA PHE A 159 -10.70 9.71 -10.82
C PHE A 159 -11.76 8.91 -11.57
N ILE A 160 -12.25 9.40 -12.72
CA ILE A 160 -13.19 8.66 -13.58
C ILE A 160 -12.52 7.38 -14.07
N ARG A 161 -11.34 7.48 -14.69
CA ARG A 161 -10.62 6.33 -15.26
C ARG A 161 -10.30 5.29 -14.19
N ARG A 162 -9.73 5.71 -13.07
CA ARG A 162 -9.38 4.80 -11.98
C ARG A 162 -10.60 4.20 -11.31
N GLY A 163 -11.61 5.01 -11.00
CA GLY A 163 -12.82 4.58 -10.31
C GLY A 163 -13.69 3.61 -11.12
N THR A 164 -13.50 3.55 -12.44
CA THR A 164 -14.23 2.64 -13.33
C THR A 164 -13.37 1.52 -13.90
N ALA A 165 -12.06 1.49 -13.61
CA ALA A 165 -11.17 0.44 -14.06
C ALA A 165 -11.59 -0.94 -13.51
N ILE A 166 -11.52 -1.97 -14.36
CA ILE A 166 -11.85 -3.35 -13.95
C ILE A 166 -10.89 -3.90 -12.89
N THR A 167 -9.67 -3.37 -12.87
CA THR A 167 -8.61 -3.70 -11.92
C THR A 167 -8.69 -2.90 -10.63
N ALA A 168 -9.71 -2.03 -10.45
CA ALA A 168 -9.87 -1.25 -9.23
C ALA A 168 -10.01 -2.17 -8.01
N PRO A 169 -9.04 -2.20 -7.09
CA PRO A 169 -9.06 -3.13 -5.96
C PRO A 169 -10.16 -2.80 -4.94
N ASP A 170 -10.55 -1.53 -4.85
CA ASP A 170 -11.68 -1.10 -4.05
C ASP A 170 -12.54 -0.09 -4.81
N ARG A 171 -13.75 -0.50 -5.13
CA ARG A 171 -14.73 0.36 -5.83
C ARG A 171 -15.65 1.10 -4.88
N ARG A 172 -15.59 0.86 -3.58
CA ARG A 172 -16.49 1.50 -2.61
C ARG A 172 -16.31 3.01 -2.59
N PHE A 173 -15.09 3.49 -2.65
CA PHE A 173 -14.78 4.92 -2.65
C PHE A 173 -15.42 5.65 -3.84
N PRO A 174 -15.17 5.29 -5.11
CA PRO A 174 -15.81 5.95 -6.24
C PRO A 174 -17.33 5.76 -6.28
N LEU A 175 -17.87 4.62 -5.82
CA LEU A 175 -19.32 4.42 -5.72
C LEU A 175 -19.98 5.33 -4.67
N ARG A 176 -19.25 5.72 -3.62
CA ARG A 176 -19.74 6.70 -2.64
C ARG A 176 -19.74 8.11 -3.20
N ILE A 177 -18.86 8.45 -4.13
CA ILE A 177 -18.87 9.72 -4.84
C ILE A 177 -19.99 9.76 -5.87
N SER A 178 -20.13 8.75 -6.71
CA SER A 178 -21.17 8.69 -7.76
C SER A 178 -22.58 8.45 -7.21
N GLY A 179 -22.69 7.85 -6.02
CA GLY A 179 -23.98 7.44 -5.44
C GLY A 179 -24.61 6.22 -6.13
N THR A 180 -23.86 5.54 -7.01
CA THR A 180 -24.31 4.36 -7.76
C THR A 180 -23.93 3.05 -7.05
N THR A 181 -24.51 1.94 -7.46
CA THR A 181 -24.19 0.60 -6.94
C THR A 181 -23.19 -0.16 -7.81
N THR A 182 -22.96 0.34 -9.02
CA THR A 182 -22.00 -0.19 -9.99
C THR A 182 -21.17 0.96 -10.56
N PRO A 183 -19.93 0.72 -11.01
CA PRO A 183 -19.10 1.75 -11.62
C PRO A 183 -19.81 2.38 -12.84
N ASP A 184 -19.98 3.69 -12.77
CA ASP A 184 -20.61 4.49 -13.82
C ASP A 184 -19.77 5.75 -14.06
N PRO A 185 -19.06 5.84 -15.21
CA PRO A 185 -18.20 6.98 -15.51
C PRO A 185 -18.97 8.29 -15.67
N VAL A 186 -20.22 8.24 -16.12
CA VAL A 186 -21.04 9.45 -16.31
C VAL A 186 -21.50 9.99 -14.96
N ALA A 187 -22.03 9.12 -14.09
CA ALA A 187 -22.46 9.51 -12.75
C ALA A 187 -21.26 9.99 -11.91
N LEU A 188 -20.13 9.30 -11.98
CA LEU A 188 -18.91 9.70 -11.28
C LEU A 188 -18.41 11.05 -11.80
N GLY A 189 -18.35 11.25 -13.12
CA GLY A 189 -17.94 12.50 -13.73
C GLY A 189 -18.84 13.69 -13.37
N ALA A 190 -20.15 13.46 -13.23
CA ALA A 190 -21.09 14.50 -12.79
C ALA A 190 -20.91 14.89 -11.31
N ALA A 191 -20.47 13.95 -10.47
CA ALA A 191 -20.24 14.19 -9.04
C ALA A 191 -18.91 14.90 -8.74
N LEU A 192 -17.93 14.83 -9.66
CA LEU A 192 -16.62 15.47 -9.53
C LEU A 192 -16.66 16.90 -10.09
N GLN A 193 -16.24 17.88 -9.29
CA GLN A 193 -16.33 19.29 -9.63
C GLN A 193 -14.96 19.91 -9.85
N THR A 194 -14.84 20.72 -10.90
CA THR A 194 -13.64 21.47 -11.31
C THR A 194 -14.00 22.93 -11.55
N PRO A 195 -14.37 23.70 -10.50
CA PRO A 195 -14.88 25.07 -10.66
C PRO A 195 -13.85 26.05 -11.23
N ASP A 196 -12.58 25.75 -11.05
CA ASP A 196 -11.43 26.47 -11.62
C ASP A 196 -10.25 25.49 -11.81
N PRO A 197 -9.17 25.89 -12.53
CA PRO A 197 -8.04 25.00 -12.81
C PRO A 197 -7.33 24.43 -11.59
N TYR A 198 -7.46 25.06 -10.41
CA TYR A 198 -6.72 24.69 -9.22
C TYR A 198 -7.62 24.34 -8.03
N THR A 199 -8.90 24.07 -8.27
CA THR A 199 -9.82 23.57 -7.27
C THR A 199 -10.50 22.30 -7.77
N PHE A 200 -10.27 21.20 -7.06
CA PHE A 200 -10.92 19.90 -7.31
C PHE A 200 -11.76 19.50 -6.11
N SER A 201 -13.02 19.15 -6.32
CA SER A 201 -13.89 18.79 -5.21
C SER A 201 -14.88 17.71 -5.56
N PHE A 202 -15.36 17.02 -4.51
CA PHE A 202 -16.43 16.03 -4.60
C PHE A 202 -17.12 15.87 -3.25
N LYS A 203 -18.33 15.28 -3.29
CA LYS A 203 -19.06 14.89 -2.10
C LYS A 203 -19.42 13.42 -2.16
N MET A 204 -19.18 12.70 -1.07
CA MET A 204 -19.62 11.32 -0.89
C MET A 204 -21.06 11.28 -0.36
N ASN A 205 -21.82 10.24 -0.71
CA ASN A 205 -23.20 10.05 -0.26
C ASN A 205 -23.31 9.62 1.22
N ARG A 206 -22.22 9.20 1.83
CA ARG A 206 -22.08 8.88 3.26
C ARG A 206 -20.61 8.97 3.69
N PRO A 207 -20.34 9.14 5.01
CA PRO A 207 -18.99 9.17 5.53
C PRO A 207 -18.16 7.92 5.16
N PHE A 208 -16.88 8.11 4.88
CA PHE A 208 -15.95 7.02 4.58
C PHE A 208 -14.53 7.38 5.03
N VAL A 209 -14.18 6.94 6.23
CA VAL A 209 -12.86 7.21 6.83
C VAL A 209 -11.70 6.72 5.97
N PRO A 210 -11.79 5.53 5.32
CA PRO A 210 -10.71 5.03 4.47
C PRO A 210 -10.39 5.88 3.23
N ALA A 211 -11.25 6.82 2.84
CA ALA A 211 -11.06 7.65 1.64
C ALA A 211 -9.69 8.33 1.58
N PHE A 212 -9.20 8.84 2.73
CA PHE A 212 -7.88 9.46 2.78
C PHE A 212 -6.77 8.50 2.41
N ARG A 213 -6.80 7.29 2.95
CA ARG A 213 -5.78 6.30 2.62
C ARG A 213 -5.91 5.78 1.19
N GLU A 214 -7.13 5.62 0.71
CA GLU A 214 -7.38 5.24 -0.69
C GLU A 214 -6.79 6.25 -1.68
N MET A 215 -7.05 7.54 -1.51
CA MET A 215 -6.55 8.60 -2.41
C MET A 215 -5.02 8.76 -2.40
N SER A 216 -4.31 8.27 -1.39
CA SER A 216 -2.85 8.26 -1.33
C SER A 216 -2.22 7.00 -1.94
N ASN A 217 -3.03 6.02 -2.35
CA ASN A 217 -2.54 4.81 -3.01
C ASN A 217 -2.01 5.17 -4.41
N PRO A 218 -0.87 4.57 -4.86
CA PRO A 218 -0.27 4.88 -6.16
C PRO A 218 -1.22 4.66 -7.35
N THR A 219 -2.22 3.82 -7.19
CA THR A 219 -3.23 3.62 -8.23
C THR A 219 -4.19 4.80 -8.41
N TRP A 220 -4.14 5.84 -7.55
CA TRP A 220 -4.86 7.11 -7.70
C TRP A 220 -3.96 8.24 -8.22
N ALA A 221 -2.94 7.88 -8.98
CA ALA A 221 -2.06 8.84 -9.66
C ALA A 221 -2.84 9.81 -10.56
N ILE A 222 -2.37 11.04 -10.64
CA ILE A 222 -2.96 12.03 -11.53
C ILE A 222 -2.30 11.95 -12.90
N MET A 223 -3.07 11.56 -13.90
CA MET A 223 -2.67 11.48 -15.29
C MET A 223 -3.25 12.66 -16.07
N PRO A 224 -2.51 13.25 -17.02
CA PRO A 224 -3.05 14.31 -17.85
C PRO A 224 -4.28 13.87 -18.64
N ALA A 225 -5.33 14.68 -18.60
CA ALA A 225 -6.61 14.40 -19.27
C ALA A 225 -6.44 14.12 -20.77
N LYS A 226 -5.55 14.87 -21.46
CA LYS A 226 -5.23 14.64 -22.87
C LYS A 226 -4.59 13.29 -23.15
N VAL A 227 -3.82 12.76 -22.19
CA VAL A 227 -3.25 11.40 -22.26
C VAL A 227 -4.36 10.38 -22.16
N ILE A 228 -5.26 10.54 -21.19
CA ILE A 228 -6.42 9.67 -21.02
C ILE A 228 -7.34 9.71 -22.25
N GLU A 229 -7.60 10.90 -22.79
CA GLU A 229 -8.43 11.09 -24.00
C GLU A 229 -7.81 10.36 -25.21
N LYS A 230 -6.50 10.54 -25.42
CA LYS A 230 -5.80 9.95 -26.58
C LYS A 230 -5.71 8.43 -26.50
N PHE A 231 -5.48 7.86 -25.32
CA PHE A 231 -5.11 6.45 -25.16
C PHE A 231 -6.16 5.62 -24.44
N GLY A 232 -7.06 6.26 -23.70
CA GLY A 232 -8.19 5.62 -23.00
C GLY A 232 -7.78 4.50 -22.07
N THR A 233 -8.60 3.44 -22.04
CA THR A 233 -8.34 2.21 -21.28
C THR A 233 -7.34 1.28 -21.98
N SER A 234 -6.99 1.59 -23.24
CA SER A 234 -6.09 0.78 -24.07
C SER A 234 -4.63 1.19 -23.93
N PHE A 235 -4.28 2.01 -22.93
CA PHE A 235 -2.94 2.54 -22.74
C PHE A 235 -1.86 1.46 -22.78
N GLN A 236 -2.08 0.36 -22.06
CA GLN A 236 -1.19 -0.79 -22.03
C GLN A 236 -1.20 -1.57 -23.35
N ALA A 237 -2.37 -1.77 -23.95
CA ALA A 237 -2.51 -2.50 -25.23
C ALA A 237 -1.91 -1.74 -26.41
N ALA A 238 -1.84 -0.43 -26.36
CA ALA A 238 -1.22 0.41 -27.39
C ALA A 238 0.31 0.50 -27.29
N GLY A 239 0.95 -0.26 -26.38
CA GLY A 239 2.38 -0.19 -26.11
C GLY A 239 2.81 1.08 -25.35
N LEU A 240 1.86 1.80 -24.80
CA LEU A 240 2.07 3.05 -24.07
C LEU A 240 2.28 2.84 -22.57
N GLY A 241 1.97 1.66 -22.06
CA GLY A 241 2.34 1.24 -20.71
C GLY A 241 3.85 1.14 -20.47
N THR A 242 4.66 1.45 -21.50
CA THR A 242 6.13 1.51 -21.43
C THR A 242 6.67 2.95 -21.41
N LYS A 243 5.79 3.96 -21.37
CA LYS A 243 6.12 5.38 -21.37
C LYS A 243 5.38 6.08 -20.23
N SER A 244 5.99 7.09 -19.64
CA SER A 244 5.33 7.94 -18.66
C SER A 244 4.95 9.28 -19.29
N TYR A 245 3.76 9.75 -18.93
CA TYR A 245 3.29 11.07 -19.32
C TYR A 245 2.71 11.80 -18.11
N GLY A 246 3.36 11.63 -16.96
CA GLY A 246 2.96 12.22 -15.70
C GLY A 246 3.59 13.57 -15.41
N SER A 247 3.71 13.87 -14.13
CA SER A 247 4.33 15.09 -13.59
C SER A 247 5.21 14.79 -12.37
N GLY A 248 5.55 13.52 -12.18
CA GLY A 248 6.44 13.07 -11.12
C GLY A 248 7.89 13.49 -11.32
N PRO A 249 8.77 13.21 -10.32
CA PRO A 249 10.17 13.65 -10.34
C PRO A 249 11.02 13.02 -11.45
N PHE A 250 10.61 11.88 -11.99
CA PHE A 250 11.36 11.19 -13.05
C PHE A 250 10.48 10.87 -14.25
N MET A 251 11.13 10.69 -15.40
CA MET A 251 10.53 10.33 -16.69
C MET A 251 11.18 9.07 -17.22
N VAL A 252 10.44 8.24 -17.94
CA VAL A 252 11.00 7.07 -18.61
C VAL A 252 11.85 7.49 -19.80
N ASP A 253 13.11 7.07 -19.82
CA ASP A 253 14.05 7.20 -20.93
C ASP A 253 14.12 5.88 -21.73
N GLU A 254 14.26 4.74 -21.03
CA GLU A 254 14.24 3.41 -21.63
C GLU A 254 13.35 2.46 -20.81
N PHE A 255 12.52 1.68 -21.49
CA PHE A 255 11.72 0.63 -20.86
C PHE A 255 11.92 -0.71 -21.58
N ARG A 256 12.58 -1.62 -20.88
CA ARG A 256 12.67 -3.05 -21.21
C ARG A 256 12.31 -3.84 -19.97
N GLY A 257 11.04 -4.04 -19.76
CA GLY A 257 10.47 -4.54 -18.50
C GLY A 257 10.91 -5.93 -18.05
N THR A 258 11.69 -6.65 -18.85
CA THR A 258 12.32 -7.94 -18.52
C THR A 258 13.84 -7.85 -18.35
N GLU A 259 14.45 -6.68 -18.63
CA GLU A 259 15.89 -6.47 -18.59
C GLU A 259 16.27 -5.27 -17.72
N ARG A 260 15.76 -4.08 -18.10
CA ARG A 260 16.06 -2.83 -17.42
C ARG A 260 15.04 -1.73 -17.71
N ILE A 261 14.97 -0.79 -16.77
CA ILE A 261 14.21 0.46 -16.95
C ILE A 261 15.14 1.61 -16.55
N ILE A 262 15.19 2.64 -17.37
CA ILE A 262 16.00 3.84 -17.12
C ILE A 262 15.05 5.02 -16.98
N LEU A 263 15.19 5.74 -15.88
CA LEU A 263 14.44 6.94 -15.56
C LEU A 263 15.40 8.13 -15.50
N LYS A 264 15.03 9.25 -16.12
CA LYS A 264 15.76 10.53 -16.05
C LYS A 264 14.99 11.57 -15.28
N ARG A 265 15.70 12.46 -14.64
CA ARG A 265 15.11 13.59 -13.91
C ARG A 265 14.15 14.40 -14.78
N HIS A 266 13.00 14.75 -14.24
CA HIS A 266 12.08 15.73 -14.84
C HIS A 266 12.67 17.15 -14.66
N PRO A 267 13.04 17.85 -15.74
CA PRO A 267 13.78 19.11 -15.63
C PRO A 267 12.95 20.25 -15.03
N GLU A 268 11.63 20.20 -15.17
CA GLU A 268 10.70 21.21 -14.66
C GLU A 268 9.87 20.71 -13.47
N TYR A 269 10.45 19.78 -12.67
CA TYR A 269 9.75 19.27 -11.50
C TYR A 269 9.48 20.38 -10.48
N PHE A 270 8.25 20.46 -9.99
CA PHE A 270 7.74 21.59 -9.18
C PHE A 270 8.40 21.76 -7.81
N LEU A 271 9.14 20.78 -7.31
CA LEU A 271 9.88 20.84 -6.04
C LEU A 271 11.39 21.05 -6.25
N ALA A 272 11.80 21.87 -7.22
CA ALA A 272 13.21 22.19 -7.38
C ALA A 272 13.87 22.57 -6.04
N PRO A 273 15.14 22.15 -5.77
CA PRO A 273 16.09 21.50 -6.69
C PRO A 273 15.93 19.97 -6.81
N ARG A 274 14.89 19.38 -6.23
CA ARG A 274 14.57 17.96 -6.38
C ARG A 274 14.12 17.62 -7.82
N PRO A 275 14.24 16.35 -8.23
CA PRO A 275 14.98 15.28 -7.57
C PRO A 275 16.48 15.52 -7.60
N TRP A 276 17.22 14.98 -6.62
CA TRP A 276 18.69 15.17 -6.55
C TRP A 276 19.42 14.37 -7.60
N LEU A 277 18.97 13.14 -7.89
CA LEU A 277 19.55 12.25 -8.90
C LEU A 277 19.23 12.73 -10.31
N ASP A 278 20.17 12.56 -11.23
CA ASP A 278 19.94 12.73 -12.66
C ASP A 278 19.26 11.51 -13.28
N GLU A 279 19.55 10.32 -12.75
CA GLU A 279 19.10 9.06 -13.33
C GLU A 279 18.85 7.99 -12.25
N MET A 280 17.77 7.22 -12.42
CA MET A 280 17.53 5.97 -11.70
C MET A 280 17.47 4.82 -12.71
N ARG A 281 18.11 3.71 -12.37
CA ARG A 281 18.08 2.49 -13.18
C ARG A 281 17.50 1.34 -12.40
N TYR A 282 16.68 0.54 -13.04
CA TYR A 282 16.26 -0.76 -12.57
C TYR A 282 16.87 -1.83 -13.45
N ILE A 283 17.61 -2.76 -12.86
CA ILE A 283 18.13 -3.96 -13.54
C ILE A 283 17.31 -5.14 -13.05
N ILE A 284 16.73 -5.91 -13.99
CA ILE A 284 15.85 -7.02 -13.67
C ILE A 284 16.62 -8.32 -13.83
N ILE A 285 16.80 -9.03 -12.70
CA ILE A 285 17.44 -10.34 -12.61
C ILE A 285 16.52 -11.21 -11.77
N THR A 286 15.77 -12.08 -12.41
CA THR A 286 14.68 -12.85 -11.79
C THR A 286 15.13 -14.02 -10.92
N GLU A 287 16.43 -14.35 -10.97
CA GLU A 287 17.02 -15.38 -10.13
C GLU A 287 17.65 -14.72 -8.87
N PRO A 288 17.16 -15.04 -7.62
CA PRO A 288 17.56 -14.34 -6.42
C PRO A 288 19.06 -14.37 -6.11
N GLN A 289 19.74 -15.51 -6.30
CA GLN A 289 21.16 -15.62 -5.99
C GLN A 289 22.01 -14.85 -7.00
N SER A 290 21.62 -14.83 -8.27
CA SER A 290 22.28 -14.03 -9.31
C SER A 290 22.12 -12.54 -9.07
N LEU A 291 20.92 -12.10 -8.63
CA LEU A 291 20.68 -10.72 -8.25
C LEU A 291 21.58 -10.31 -7.08
N LEU A 292 21.66 -11.17 -6.07
CA LEU A 292 22.48 -10.93 -4.89
C LEU A 292 23.98 -10.88 -5.21
N ALA A 293 24.48 -11.78 -6.07
CA ALA A 293 25.87 -11.77 -6.54
C ALA A 293 26.19 -10.50 -7.35
N ALA A 294 25.25 -10.02 -8.15
CA ALA A 294 25.37 -8.77 -8.88
C ALA A 294 25.46 -7.56 -7.93
N PHE A 295 24.69 -7.57 -6.82
CA PHE A 295 24.79 -6.56 -5.75
C PHE A 295 26.19 -6.60 -5.08
N ASP A 296 26.62 -7.78 -4.66
CA ASP A 296 27.91 -7.95 -3.97
C ASP A 296 29.10 -7.51 -4.85
N SER A 297 28.97 -7.64 -6.18
CA SER A 297 29.98 -7.19 -7.15
C SER A 297 29.85 -5.71 -7.56
N GLY A 298 28.87 -4.98 -7.03
CA GLY A 298 28.64 -3.56 -7.31
C GLY A 298 28.02 -3.26 -8.69
N GLN A 299 27.32 -4.23 -9.29
CA GLN A 299 26.60 -4.01 -10.55
C GLN A 299 25.31 -3.20 -10.33
N HIS A 300 24.77 -3.21 -9.11
CA HIS A 300 23.71 -2.30 -8.69
C HIS A 300 23.92 -1.86 -7.23
N ASP A 301 23.31 -0.76 -6.88
CA ASP A 301 23.58 0.00 -5.67
C ASP A 301 22.62 -0.35 -4.54
N VAL A 302 21.42 -0.75 -4.88
CA VAL A 302 20.35 -1.14 -3.94
C VAL A 302 19.85 -2.54 -4.31
N ASN A 303 19.90 -3.46 -3.35
CA ASN A 303 19.46 -4.83 -3.58
C ASN A 303 17.96 -4.97 -3.44
N GLY A 304 17.29 -5.46 -4.48
CA GLY A 304 15.86 -5.77 -4.48
C GLY A 304 15.53 -7.23 -4.12
N ALA A 305 16.54 -8.05 -3.82
CA ALA A 305 16.31 -9.39 -3.29
C ALA A 305 16.03 -9.32 -1.78
N ILE A 306 15.07 -10.11 -1.33
CA ILE A 306 14.83 -10.32 0.08
C ILE A 306 15.93 -11.21 0.62
N LEU A 307 16.65 -10.74 1.65
CA LEU A 307 17.66 -11.51 2.35
C LEU A 307 17.03 -12.24 3.54
N ASN A 308 17.45 -13.48 3.76
CA ASN A 308 17.25 -14.13 5.05
C ASN A 308 18.27 -13.62 6.08
N LYS A 309 18.09 -13.97 7.34
CA LYS A 309 18.93 -13.52 8.44
C LYS A 309 20.41 -13.85 8.22
N ALA A 310 20.73 -15.08 7.84
CA ALA A 310 22.12 -15.52 7.62
C ALA A 310 22.82 -14.74 6.48
N GLN A 311 22.08 -14.48 5.40
CA GLN A 311 22.58 -13.66 4.29
C GLN A 311 22.83 -12.20 4.70
N ALA A 312 21.96 -11.65 5.57
CA ALA A 312 22.11 -10.32 6.11
C ALA A 312 23.31 -10.24 7.05
N GLU A 313 23.42 -11.16 8.03
CA GLU A 313 24.52 -11.22 8.98
C GLU A 313 25.89 -11.38 8.30
N ASP A 314 25.96 -12.13 7.19
CA ASP A 314 27.19 -12.24 6.41
C ASP A 314 27.60 -10.91 5.78
N ARG A 315 26.64 -10.15 5.25
CA ARG A 315 26.88 -8.84 4.62
C ARG A 315 27.13 -7.72 5.62
N MET A 316 26.64 -7.85 6.85
CA MET A 316 27.00 -6.91 7.94
C MET A 316 28.49 -6.87 8.24
N LYS A 317 29.25 -7.88 7.83
CA LYS A 317 30.72 -7.90 7.95
C LYS A 317 31.41 -6.93 7.00
N ASN A 318 30.74 -6.48 5.95
CA ASN A 318 31.26 -5.51 5.00
C ASN A 318 30.77 -4.10 5.36
N GLU A 319 31.67 -3.27 5.86
CA GLU A 319 31.39 -1.89 6.28
C GLU A 319 30.94 -0.94 5.16
N ASN A 320 31.03 -1.38 3.90
CA ASN A 320 30.54 -0.62 2.75
C ASN A 320 29.04 -0.81 2.50
N PHE A 321 28.38 -1.72 3.20
CA PHE A 321 26.95 -1.95 3.09
C PHE A 321 26.21 -1.33 4.26
N ILE A 322 24.98 -0.88 4.00
CA ILE A 322 23.97 -0.60 5.00
C ILE A 322 22.88 -1.64 4.85
N LEU A 323 22.53 -2.28 5.96
CA LEU A 323 21.45 -3.24 6.02
C LEU A 323 20.29 -2.67 6.83
N GLY A 324 19.09 -2.81 6.27
CA GLY A 324 17.84 -2.51 6.95
C GLY A 324 17.09 -3.79 7.28
N LYS A 325 16.54 -3.85 8.50
CA LYS A 325 15.60 -4.88 8.92
C LYS A 325 14.20 -4.28 8.91
N VAL A 326 13.33 -4.82 8.06
CA VAL A 326 11.96 -4.34 7.93
C VAL A 326 10.98 -5.46 8.20
N PRO A 327 9.92 -5.16 8.96
CA PRO A 327 8.80 -6.08 9.08
C PRO A 327 8.21 -6.35 7.70
N THR A 328 8.00 -7.63 7.40
CA THR A 328 7.42 -7.99 6.11
C THR A 328 5.99 -7.48 5.99
N ARG A 329 5.71 -6.84 4.87
CA ARG A 329 4.33 -6.57 4.46
C ARG A 329 3.63 -7.80 3.85
N PHE A 330 4.34 -8.91 3.73
CA PHE A 330 3.77 -10.18 3.31
C PHE A 330 2.81 -10.68 4.39
N TYR A 331 1.53 -10.73 4.05
CA TYR A 331 0.44 -11.11 4.93
C TYR A 331 -0.16 -12.44 4.46
N PRO A 332 0.44 -13.58 4.87
CA PRO A 332 0.03 -14.90 4.38
C PRO A 332 -1.30 -15.33 4.98
N VAL A 333 -2.21 -15.79 4.13
CA VAL A 333 -3.58 -16.17 4.49
C VAL A 333 -3.99 -17.44 3.75
N VAL A 334 -4.64 -18.37 4.50
CA VAL A 334 -5.37 -19.50 3.91
C VAL A 334 -6.85 -19.10 3.82
N HIS A 335 -7.40 -19.16 2.63
CA HIS A 335 -8.80 -18.85 2.35
C HIS A 335 -9.61 -20.13 2.23
N PHE A 336 -10.73 -20.18 2.93
CA PHE A 336 -11.74 -21.23 2.79
C PHE A 336 -12.87 -20.78 1.89
N LYS A 337 -13.34 -21.64 1.01
CA LYS A 337 -14.66 -21.53 0.42
C LYS A 337 -15.67 -22.11 1.39
N ILE A 338 -16.65 -21.32 1.83
CA ILE A 338 -17.67 -21.79 2.79
C ILE A 338 -18.68 -22.67 2.05
N ARG A 339 -18.35 -23.95 2.04
CA ARG A 339 -19.12 -25.09 1.54
C ARG A 339 -18.52 -26.36 2.14
N PRO A 340 -19.19 -27.53 2.10
CA PRO A 340 -18.62 -28.77 2.64
C PRO A 340 -17.19 -29.04 2.15
N PRO A 341 -16.25 -29.37 3.07
CA PRO A 341 -16.44 -29.58 4.50
C PRO A 341 -16.29 -28.29 5.36
N PHE A 342 -15.97 -27.13 4.77
CA PHE A 342 -15.62 -25.88 5.48
C PHE A 342 -16.82 -25.00 5.84
N ASP A 343 -18.04 -25.39 5.56
CA ASP A 343 -19.26 -24.78 6.11
C ASP A 343 -19.45 -25.13 7.59
N ASP A 344 -18.91 -26.26 8.05
CA ASP A 344 -18.87 -26.62 9.47
C ASP A 344 -17.73 -25.85 10.18
N ILE A 345 -18.10 -25.04 11.18
CA ILE A 345 -17.13 -24.28 11.98
C ILE A 345 -16.10 -25.18 12.68
N ARG A 346 -16.50 -26.39 13.10
CA ARG A 346 -15.61 -27.35 13.76
C ARG A 346 -14.47 -27.80 12.86
N VAL A 347 -14.71 -27.89 11.55
CA VAL A 347 -13.66 -28.23 10.56
C VAL A 347 -12.69 -27.07 10.38
N ARG A 348 -13.19 -25.82 10.34
CA ARG A 348 -12.32 -24.64 10.27
C ARG A 348 -11.49 -24.46 11.54
N GLU A 349 -12.12 -24.64 12.73
CA GLU A 349 -11.42 -24.63 14.02
C GLU A 349 -10.35 -25.73 14.08
N ALA A 350 -10.67 -26.94 13.62
CA ALA A 350 -9.70 -28.04 13.59
C ALA A 350 -8.50 -27.74 12.69
N PHE A 351 -8.75 -27.13 11.53
CA PHE A 351 -7.67 -26.70 10.64
C PHE A 351 -6.77 -25.66 11.31
N ASP A 352 -7.37 -24.66 11.98
CA ASP A 352 -6.65 -23.59 12.68
C ASP A 352 -5.80 -24.13 13.85
N LEU A 353 -6.38 -25.00 14.68
CA LEU A 353 -5.70 -25.68 15.81
C LEU A 353 -4.57 -26.62 15.38
N ALA A 354 -4.59 -27.10 14.14
CA ALA A 354 -3.52 -27.94 13.59
C ALA A 354 -2.25 -27.16 13.21
N LEU A 355 -2.33 -25.82 13.15
CA LEU A 355 -1.22 -24.97 12.70
C LEU A 355 -0.34 -24.53 13.88
N ASP A 356 0.88 -25.03 13.93
CA ASP A 356 1.93 -24.57 14.84
C ASP A 356 2.61 -23.32 14.28
N ARG A 357 2.10 -22.16 14.71
CA ARG A 357 2.59 -20.84 14.23
C ARG A 357 3.96 -20.48 14.79
N ASP A 358 4.33 -21.02 15.95
CA ASP A 358 5.68 -20.82 16.50
C ASP A 358 6.72 -21.65 15.73
N GLU A 359 6.36 -22.88 15.29
CA GLU A 359 7.19 -23.64 14.35
C GLU A 359 7.34 -22.90 13.02
N MET A 360 6.26 -22.28 12.49
CA MET A 360 6.33 -21.45 11.27
C MET A 360 7.26 -20.26 11.46
N LEU A 361 7.16 -19.53 12.57
CA LEU A 361 8.08 -18.42 12.87
C LEU A 361 9.53 -18.88 12.92
N SER A 362 9.77 -20.02 13.58
CA SER A 362 11.12 -20.57 13.71
C SER A 362 11.73 -20.99 12.38
N LEU A 363 10.98 -21.72 11.55
CA LEU A 363 11.49 -22.33 10.32
C LEU A 363 11.55 -21.36 9.13
N ILE A 364 10.59 -20.43 9.05
CA ILE A 364 10.44 -19.53 7.90
C ILE A 364 11.06 -18.15 8.17
N TRP A 365 11.01 -17.71 9.43
CA TRP A 365 11.37 -16.34 9.82
C TRP A 365 12.50 -16.26 10.84
N ASP A 366 13.27 -17.34 11.01
CA ASP A 366 14.40 -17.42 11.97
C ASP A 366 14.01 -17.02 13.41
N GLY A 367 12.76 -17.25 13.81
CA GLY A 367 12.19 -16.86 15.10
C GLY A 367 11.86 -15.37 15.21
N GLU A 368 11.99 -14.60 14.13
CA GLU A 368 11.82 -13.16 14.14
C GLU A 368 10.50 -12.76 13.44
N GLY A 369 9.46 -12.52 14.23
CA GLY A 369 8.17 -12.12 13.68
C GLY A 369 7.05 -12.15 14.70
N ASN A 370 5.84 -11.99 14.20
CA ASN A 370 4.63 -11.88 15.01
C ASN A 370 3.47 -12.65 14.38
N TYR A 371 2.47 -12.98 15.20
CA TYR A 371 1.20 -13.49 14.72
C TYR A 371 0.45 -12.37 14.00
N ASN A 372 -0.14 -12.68 12.86
CA ASN A 372 -1.12 -11.81 12.22
C ASN A 372 -2.52 -12.15 12.70
N GLY A 373 -3.27 -11.12 13.07
CA GLY A 373 -4.72 -11.20 13.21
C GLY A 373 -5.44 -10.91 11.89
N PRO A 374 -6.77 -10.78 11.89
CA PRO A 374 -7.54 -10.33 10.73
C PRO A 374 -7.11 -8.96 10.20
N VAL A 375 -6.52 -8.12 11.05
CA VAL A 375 -5.74 -6.93 10.68
C VAL A 375 -4.27 -7.23 10.95
N GLN A 376 -3.42 -6.91 10.00
CA GLN A 376 -1.99 -7.21 10.05
C GLN A 376 -1.32 -6.56 11.26
N TRP A 377 -0.41 -7.28 11.91
CA TRP A 377 0.28 -6.82 13.13
C TRP A 377 1.08 -5.52 12.97
N LEU A 378 1.48 -5.18 11.74
CA LEU A 378 2.15 -3.92 11.41
C LEU A 378 1.28 -2.69 11.68
N GLN A 379 -0.03 -2.84 11.66
CA GLN A 379 -0.98 -1.78 11.97
C GLN A 379 -1.20 -1.70 13.48
N THR A 380 -0.15 -1.38 14.22
CA THR A 380 -0.06 -1.50 15.68
C THR A 380 -1.21 -0.87 16.46
N ARG A 381 -1.86 0.17 15.92
CA ARG A 381 -3.03 0.82 16.55
C ARG A 381 -4.31 0.01 16.37
N PHE A 382 -4.41 -0.76 15.31
CA PHE A 382 -5.62 -1.43 14.86
C PHE A 382 -5.55 -2.95 15.02
N SER A 383 -4.36 -3.52 15.21
CA SER A 383 -4.21 -4.95 15.39
C SER A 383 -4.39 -5.36 16.85
N LEU A 384 -4.88 -6.57 17.08
CA LEU A 384 -4.96 -7.16 18.41
C LEU A 384 -3.55 -7.34 19.02
N PRO A 385 -3.41 -7.23 20.36
CA PRO A 385 -2.17 -7.53 21.05
C PRO A 385 -1.67 -8.94 20.78
N GLN A 386 -0.35 -9.16 20.77
CA GLN A 386 0.25 -10.45 20.43
C GLN A 386 -0.09 -11.57 21.42
N ASP A 387 -0.24 -11.25 22.68
CA ASP A 387 -0.68 -12.20 23.72
C ASP A 387 -2.14 -12.65 23.49
N GLU A 388 -3.01 -11.72 23.09
CA GLU A 388 -4.40 -12.04 22.75
C GLU A 388 -4.47 -12.90 21.47
N LEU A 389 -3.68 -12.56 20.42
CA LEU A 389 -3.62 -13.36 19.19
C LEU A 389 -3.12 -14.79 19.46
N ARG A 390 -2.06 -14.94 20.27
CA ARG A 390 -1.55 -16.27 20.65
C ARG A 390 -2.57 -17.09 21.43
N ALA A 391 -3.31 -16.45 22.34
CA ALA A 391 -4.38 -17.11 23.08
C ALA A 391 -5.57 -17.51 22.19
N ALA A 392 -5.90 -16.72 21.17
CA ALA A 392 -6.99 -16.99 20.24
C ALA A 392 -6.66 -18.02 19.16
N MET A 393 -5.38 -18.25 18.86
CA MET A 393 -4.91 -19.17 17.82
C MET A 393 -3.92 -20.22 18.39
N PRO A 394 -4.32 -21.03 19.37
CA PRO A 394 -3.44 -22.02 19.99
C PRO A 394 -3.16 -23.19 19.04
N TYR A 395 -2.02 -23.86 19.24
CA TYR A 395 -1.72 -25.15 18.61
C TYR A 395 -2.22 -26.29 19.49
N ASP A 396 -3.23 -27.01 19.03
CA ASP A 396 -3.79 -28.18 19.74
C ASP A 396 -4.24 -29.27 18.75
N PRO A 397 -3.31 -30.09 18.25
CA PRO A 397 -3.64 -31.13 17.28
C PRO A 397 -4.52 -32.24 17.83
N GLN A 398 -4.61 -32.42 19.19
CA GLN A 398 -5.52 -33.40 19.77
C GLN A 398 -6.96 -32.88 19.68
N LYS A 399 -7.22 -31.65 20.12
CA LYS A 399 -8.54 -31.02 20.00
C LYS A 399 -8.97 -30.93 18.54
N ALA A 400 -8.04 -30.67 17.61
CA ALA A 400 -8.31 -30.68 16.17
C ALA A 400 -8.89 -32.04 15.70
N ARG A 401 -8.26 -33.14 16.08
CA ARG A 401 -8.78 -34.49 15.76
C ARG A 401 -10.16 -34.74 16.39
N ASP A 402 -10.37 -34.31 17.60
CA ASP A 402 -11.65 -34.49 18.29
C ASP A 402 -12.79 -33.74 17.61
N LEU A 403 -12.49 -32.50 17.11
CA LEU A 403 -13.44 -31.70 16.35
C LEU A 403 -13.74 -32.33 14.98
N LEU A 404 -12.72 -32.84 14.26
CA LEU A 404 -12.94 -33.56 13.01
C LEU A 404 -13.79 -34.82 13.21
N ASN A 405 -13.55 -35.59 14.27
CA ASN A 405 -14.37 -36.73 14.64
C ASN A 405 -15.83 -36.30 14.86
N ALA A 406 -16.05 -35.25 15.65
CA ALA A 406 -17.39 -34.70 15.93
C ALA A 406 -18.09 -34.15 14.70
N ALA A 407 -17.32 -33.67 13.71
CA ALA A 407 -17.84 -33.19 12.42
C ALA A 407 -18.10 -34.33 11.41
N GLY A 408 -17.82 -35.60 11.76
CA GLY A 408 -18.03 -36.74 10.87
C GLY A 408 -16.83 -37.14 10.02
N TYR A 409 -15.66 -36.56 10.28
CA TYR A 409 -14.42 -36.81 9.52
C TYR A 409 -13.38 -37.59 10.34
N ALA A 410 -13.83 -38.63 11.09
CA ALA A 410 -12.97 -39.48 11.92
C ALA A 410 -11.78 -40.12 11.14
N ASN A 411 -11.97 -40.42 9.86
CA ASN A 411 -10.95 -40.97 8.98
C ASN A 411 -10.18 -39.90 8.20
N GLY A 412 -10.36 -38.62 8.52
CA GLY A 412 -9.85 -37.49 7.77
C GLY A 412 -10.56 -37.29 6.42
N PHE A 413 -10.05 -36.36 5.63
CA PHE A 413 -10.52 -36.11 4.27
C PHE A 413 -9.39 -35.53 3.40
N GLU A 414 -9.59 -35.61 2.08
CA GLU A 414 -8.67 -35.02 1.11
C GLU A 414 -9.28 -33.75 0.51
N VAL A 415 -8.46 -32.72 0.34
CA VAL A 415 -8.88 -31.44 -0.27
C VAL A 415 -7.73 -30.82 -1.04
N LYS A 416 -8.05 -30.11 -2.13
CA LYS A 416 -7.08 -29.34 -2.92
C LYS A 416 -6.89 -27.93 -2.34
N MET A 417 -5.64 -27.52 -2.19
CA MET A 417 -5.27 -26.14 -1.90
C MET A 417 -4.59 -25.53 -3.12
N LYS A 418 -5.23 -24.52 -3.72
CA LYS A 418 -4.67 -23.72 -4.81
C LYS A 418 -3.60 -22.80 -4.26
N ILE A 419 -2.40 -22.79 -4.88
CA ILE A 419 -1.30 -21.91 -4.49
C ILE A 419 -0.75 -21.18 -5.71
N PRO A 420 -0.40 -19.89 -5.61
CA PRO A 420 0.19 -19.17 -6.72
C PRO A 420 1.67 -19.54 -6.87
N ARG A 421 2.10 -19.80 -8.09
CA ARG A 421 3.52 -19.86 -8.43
C ARG A 421 4.00 -18.45 -8.75
N VAL A 422 4.75 -17.86 -7.80
CA VAL A 422 5.33 -16.51 -7.92
C VAL A 422 6.84 -16.65 -8.07
N PRO A 423 7.43 -16.31 -9.22
CA PRO A 423 8.89 -16.31 -9.37
C PRO A 423 9.57 -15.45 -8.31
N GLY A 424 10.64 -15.97 -7.72
CA GLY A 424 11.40 -15.25 -6.69
C GLY A 424 10.77 -15.19 -5.29
N ALA A 425 9.63 -15.85 -5.07
CA ALA A 425 8.96 -15.92 -3.76
C ALA A 425 8.85 -17.36 -3.23
N PRO A 426 9.98 -18.04 -2.91
CA PRO A 426 9.98 -19.42 -2.42
C PRO A 426 9.17 -19.61 -1.15
N ILE A 427 9.04 -18.57 -0.33
CA ILE A 427 8.29 -18.57 0.91
C ILE A 427 6.83 -19.05 0.77
N ILE A 428 6.22 -18.86 -0.41
CA ILE A 428 4.87 -19.36 -0.69
C ILE A 428 4.85 -20.88 -0.71
N ALA A 429 5.81 -21.49 -1.37
CA ALA A 429 5.95 -22.95 -1.45
C ALA A 429 6.32 -23.55 -0.07
N ASP A 430 7.24 -22.88 0.64
CA ASP A 430 7.71 -23.33 1.96
C ASP A 430 6.57 -23.31 2.98
N LEU A 431 5.83 -22.21 3.10
CA LEU A 431 4.65 -22.12 3.96
C LEU A 431 3.57 -23.13 3.55
N SER A 432 3.30 -23.30 2.26
CA SER A 432 2.30 -24.26 1.77
C SER A 432 2.66 -25.70 2.13
N SER A 433 3.94 -26.05 2.05
CA SER A 433 4.45 -27.37 2.44
C SER A 433 4.32 -27.60 3.94
N LEU A 434 4.67 -26.58 4.74
CA LEU A 434 4.55 -26.66 6.19
C LEU A 434 3.09 -26.77 6.66
N ILE A 435 2.17 -26.00 6.05
CA ILE A 435 0.72 -26.14 6.30
C ILE A 435 0.27 -27.57 6.00
N LYS A 436 0.62 -28.10 4.82
CA LYS A 436 0.27 -29.46 4.41
C LYS A 436 0.73 -30.50 5.43
N ASP A 437 1.96 -30.40 5.91
CA ASP A 437 2.53 -31.33 6.87
C ASP A 437 1.84 -31.23 8.23
N GLN A 438 1.55 -30.02 8.71
CA GLN A 438 0.92 -29.79 9.99
C GLN A 438 -0.54 -30.27 10.01
N VAL A 439 -1.36 -29.91 9.02
CA VAL A 439 -2.76 -30.38 8.97
C VAL A 439 -2.85 -31.87 8.64
N GLY A 440 -1.84 -32.42 7.98
CA GLY A 440 -1.71 -33.87 7.75
C GLY A 440 -1.65 -34.67 9.05
N LYS A 441 -1.04 -34.13 10.11
CA LYS A 441 -0.94 -34.76 11.44
C LYS A 441 -2.31 -34.97 12.11
N VAL A 442 -3.34 -34.24 11.67
CA VAL A 442 -4.71 -34.37 12.22
C VAL A 442 -5.68 -35.07 11.26
N GLY A 443 -5.21 -35.54 10.08
CA GLY A 443 -6.01 -36.29 9.11
C GLY A 443 -6.52 -35.49 7.93
N ILE A 444 -6.14 -34.23 7.78
CA ILE A 444 -6.49 -33.41 6.60
C ILE A 444 -5.40 -33.58 5.54
N LYS A 445 -5.69 -34.31 4.46
CA LYS A 445 -4.74 -34.53 3.38
C LYS A 445 -4.84 -33.39 2.34
N LEU A 446 -3.87 -32.46 2.37
CA LEU A 446 -3.79 -31.41 1.37
C LEU A 446 -3.10 -31.87 0.09
N LEU A 447 -3.75 -31.65 -1.05
CA LEU A 447 -3.16 -31.73 -2.38
C LEU A 447 -2.83 -30.30 -2.84
N LEU A 448 -1.54 -29.95 -2.91
CA LEU A 448 -1.09 -28.65 -3.39
C LEU A 448 -1.24 -28.60 -4.92
N ASP A 449 -1.93 -27.57 -5.42
CA ASP A 449 -2.20 -27.34 -6.84
C ASP A 449 -1.63 -25.97 -7.23
N GLU A 450 -0.42 -25.99 -7.81
CA GLU A 450 0.30 -24.78 -8.20
C GLU A 450 -0.26 -24.21 -9.51
N VAL A 451 -0.57 -22.92 -9.49
CA VAL A 451 -1.11 -22.18 -10.63
C VAL A 451 -0.24 -20.95 -10.87
N GLU A 452 0.07 -20.66 -12.14
CA GLU A 452 0.78 -19.43 -12.52
C GLU A 452 0.02 -18.19 -11.98
N ILE A 453 0.75 -17.18 -11.47
CA ILE A 453 0.17 -16.08 -10.69
C ILE A 453 -0.93 -15.30 -11.44
N GLY A 454 -0.75 -14.99 -12.73
CA GLY A 454 -1.77 -14.28 -13.51
C GLY A 454 -3.05 -15.11 -13.68
N THR A 455 -2.89 -16.39 -13.99
CA THR A 455 -3.98 -17.38 -14.08
C THR A 455 -4.64 -17.59 -12.72
N PHE A 456 -3.85 -17.63 -11.65
CA PHE A 456 -4.35 -17.76 -10.28
C PHE A 456 -5.27 -16.60 -9.90
N ILE A 457 -4.85 -15.37 -10.17
CA ILE A 457 -5.67 -14.19 -9.90
C ILE A 457 -6.96 -14.23 -10.72
N ALA A 458 -6.86 -14.41 -12.05
CA ALA A 458 -7.98 -14.30 -12.96
C ALA A 458 -8.99 -15.44 -12.84
N ASN A 459 -8.53 -16.68 -12.61
CA ASN A 459 -9.35 -17.89 -12.71
C ASN A 459 -9.59 -18.61 -11.37
N VAL A 460 -8.86 -18.24 -10.32
CA VAL A 460 -9.03 -18.84 -8.98
C VAL A 460 -9.60 -17.84 -8.01
N ILE A 461 -8.87 -16.74 -7.72
CA ILE A 461 -9.25 -15.79 -6.66
C ILE A 461 -10.46 -14.95 -7.06
N LEU A 462 -10.39 -14.23 -8.19
CA LEU A 462 -11.48 -13.32 -8.59
C LEU A 462 -12.84 -14.02 -8.74
N PRO A 463 -12.95 -15.22 -9.35
CA PRO A 463 -14.22 -15.94 -9.40
C PRO A 463 -14.51 -16.77 -8.13
N GLY A 464 -13.58 -16.87 -7.17
CA GLY A 464 -13.72 -17.73 -5.99
C GLY A 464 -13.75 -19.22 -6.32
N ASN A 465 -12.96 -19.67 -7.30
CA ASN A 465 -12.93 -21.06 -7.80
C ASN A 465 -11.89 -21.90 -7.07
N PHE A 466 -12.14 -22.17 -5.79
CA PHE A 466 -11.28 -22.98 -4.92
C PHE A 466 -12.11 -23.63 -3.81
N ASP A 467 -11.59 -24.68 -3.18
CA ASP A 467 -12.02 -25.17 -1.87
C ASP A 467 -11.16 -24.52 -0.79
N LEU A 468 -9.85 -24.59 -0.99
CA LEU A 468 -8.83 -23.85 -0.27
C LEU A 468 -7.95 -23.08 -1.25
N ALA A 469 -7.52 -21.89 -0.85
CA ALA A 469 -6.47 -21.16 -1.54
C ALA A 469 -5.49 -20.56 -0.52
N PHE A 470 -4.20 -20.72 -0.76
CA PHE A 470 -3.19 -19.95 -0.04
C PHE A 470 -2.79 -18.75 -0.88
N PHE A 471 -3.12 -17.58 -0.39
CA PHE A 471 -2.79 -16.34 -1.09
C PHE A 471 -2.48 -15.24 -0.08
N PRO A 472 -1.32 -14.60 -0.18
CA PRO A 472 -1.03 -13.48 0.69
C PRO A 472 -1.95 -12.31 0.35
N ASN A 473 -2.59 -11.73 1.34
CA ASN A 473 -3.23 -10.45 1.17
C ASN A 473 -2.17 -9.38 0.91
N LEU A 474 -2.51 -8.39 0.10
CA LEU A 474 -1.65 -7.25 -0.12
C LEU A 474 -1.49 -6.46 1.19
N PRO A 475 -0.34 -5.82 1.41
CA PRO A 475 -0.15 -4.97 2.58
C PRO A 475 -1.09 -3.77 2.47
N TYR A 476 -1.93 -3.60 3.48
CA TYR A 476 -2.82 -2.46 3.59
C TYR A 476 -2.44 -1.67 4.83
N ASP A 477 -2.31 -0.36 4.68
CA ASP A 477 -2.06 0.54 5.80
C ASP A 477 -3.37 1.05 6.43
N GLU A 478 -4.51 0.57 5.92
CA GLU A 478 -5.84 0.91 6.38
C GLU A 478 -6.59 -0.37 6.78
N PRO A 479 -7.05 -0.51 8.03
CA PRO A 479 -7.64 -1.74 8.56
C PRO A 479 -8.97 -2.12 7.91
N ASP A 480 -9.67 -1.18 7.32
CA ASP A 480 -10.93 -1.43 6.63
C ASP A 480 -10.76 -2.42 5.47
N ARG A 481 -9.64 -2.33 4.76
CA ARG A 481 -9.42 -3.19 3.59
C ARG A 481 -9.32 -4.68 3.95
N PRO A 482 -8.47 -5.14 4.88
CA PRO A 482 -8.47 -6.54 5.29
C PRO A 482 -9.80 -6.97 5.92
N LEU A 483 -10.48 -6.11 6.68
CA LEU A 483 -11.78 -6.44 7.24
C LEU A 483 -12.87 -6.62 6.17
N SER A 484 -12.79 -5.88 5.07
CA SER A 484 -13.77 -5.99 3.98
C SER A 484 -13.82 -7.37 3.32
N PHE A 485 -12.77 -8.19 3.43
CA PHE A 485 -12.78 -9.58 2.94
C PHE A 485 -13.71 -10.50 3.75
N TYR A 486 -14.06 -10.11 4.97
CA TYR A 486 -14.96 -10.86 5.84
C TYR A 486 -16.41 -10.38 5.74
N HIS A 487 -16.68 -9.25 5.07
CA HIS A 487 -18.02 -8.71 4.92
C HIS A 487 -18.84 -9.51 3.91
N THR A 488 -20.13 -9.73 4.18
CA THR A 488 -21.07 -10.44 3.29
C THR A 488 -21.10 -9.88 1.86
N ARG A 489 -20.99 -8.55 1.68
CA ARG A 489 -20.86 -7.92 0.35
C ARG A 489 -19.56 -8.24 -0.37
N GLY A 490 -18.56 -8.76 0.38
CA GLY A 490 -17.22 -8.96 -0.10
C GLY A 490 -16.50 -7.65 -0.42
N VAL A 491 -15.37 -7.75 -1.09
CA VAL A 491 -14.65 -6.61 -1.63
C VAL A 491 -15.37 -6.14 -2.89
N THR A 492 -15.85 -4.92 -2.89
CA THR A 492 -16.62 -4.37 -4.03
C THR A 492 -15.81 -4.45 -5.33
N GLY A 493 -16.39 -5.14 -6.31
CA GLY A 493 -15.74 -5.42 -7.60
C GLY A 493 -15.07 -6.78 -7.69
N VAL A 494 -14.79 -7.44 -6.55
CA VAL A 494 -14.23 -8.79 -6.50
C VAL A 494 -15.24 -9.77 -5.88
N GLY A 495 -16.22 -9.26 -5.15
CA GLY A 495 -17.29 -10.05 -4.53
C GLY A 495 -16.86 -10.78 -3.27
N ASN A 496 -17.79 -11.54 -2.70
CA ASN A 496 -17.57 -12.43 -1.56
C ASN A 496 -17.05 -13.79 -2.08
N TRP A 497 -15.80 -13.87 -2.42
CA TRP A 497 -15.20 -15.07 -2.99
C TRP A 497 -15.18 -16.28 -2.05
N ASN A 498 -15.31 -16.04 -0.75
CA ASN A 498 -15.35 -17.08 0.28
C ASN A 498 -16.78 -17.64 0.51
N ASN A 499 -17.84 -16.98 0.04
CA ASN A 499 -19.24 -17.24 0.37
C ASN A 499 -19.56 -17.14 1.87
N TYR A 500 -18.85 -16.28 2.59
CA TYR A 500 -19.04 -16.08 4.02
C TYR A 500 -20.10 -15.01 4.30
N THR A 501 -20.93 -15.24 5.31
CA THR A 501 -21.93 -14.28 5.77
C THR A 501 -21.98 -14.23 7.28
N ASN A 502 -21.91 -13.03 7.85
CA ASN A 502 -22.09 -12.82 9.29
C ASN A 502 -22.66 -11.40 9.51
N PRO A 503 -24.00 -11.27 9.72
CA PRO A 503 -24.65 -9.97 9.86
C PRO A 503 -24.16 -9.11 11.04
N ASP A 504 -23.67 -9.72 12.11
CA ASP A 504 -23.14 -8.97 13.27
C ASP A 504 -21.76 -8.42 12.97
N LEU A 505 -20.92 -9.19 12.27
CA LEU A 505 -19.64 -8.71 11.76
C LEU A 505 -19.83 -7.61 10.71
N ASP A 506 -20.81 -7.76 9.81
CA ASP A 506 -21.13 -6.73 8.81
C ASP A 506 -21.44 -5.37 9.45
N LYS A 507 -22.20 -5.36 10.56
CA LYS A 507 -22.50 -4.14 11.33
C LYS A 507 -21.25 -3.47 11.89
N LEU A 508 -20.31 -4.26 12.43
CA LEU A 508 -19.05 -3.73 12.97
C LEU A 508 -18.18 -3.14 11.85
N ILE A 509 -18.08 -3.83 10.72
CA ILE A 509 -17.30 -3.36 9.57
C ILE A 509 -17.93 -2.09 8.98
N ASP A 510 -19.25 -2.02 8.84
CA ASP A 510 -19.94 -0.81 8.36
C ASP A 510 -19.80 0.37 9.33
N ALA A 511 -19.86 0.10 10.64
CA ALA A 511 -19.72 1.13 11.66
C ALA A 511 -18.34 1.81 11.62
N GLN A 512 -17.25 1.00 11.57
CA GLN A 512 -15.90 1.55 11.56
C GLN A 512 -15.57 2.34 10.28
N GLU A 513 -16.19 2.00 9.14
CA GLU A 513 -16.03 2.74 7.89
C GLU A 513 -16.47 4.20 7.99
N SER A 514 -17.43 4.50 8.86
CA SER A 514 -18.10 5.80 8.95
C SER A 514 -17.73 6.58 10.21
N ASP A 515 -16.95 6.00 11.12
CA ASP A 515 -16.65 6.60 12.41
C ASP A 515 -15.33 7.39 12.40
N PHE A 516 -15.44 8.72 12.43
CA PHE A 516 -14.31 9.64 12.53
C PHE A 516 -13.82 9.87 13.97
N ASP A 517 -14.43 9.25 14.98
CA ASP A 517 -13.87 9.17 16.33
C ASP A 517 -12.86 8.02 16.38
N ASP A 518 -11.60 8.37 16.51
CA ASP A 518 -10.48 7.44 16.37
C ASP A 518 -10.49 6.34 17.43
N ASP A 519 -10.76 6.71 18.70
CA ASP A 519 -10.75 5.75 19.80
C ASP A 519 -11.92 4.75 19.66
N ARG A 520 -13.11 5.24 19.31
CA ARG A 520 -14.28 4.39 19.09
C ARG A 520 -14.10 3.52 17.86
N ARG A 521 -13.55 4.05 16.77
CA ARG A 521 -13.23 3.29 15.56
C ARG A 521 -12.25 2.16 15.87
N ILE A 522 -11.18 2.43 16.61
CA ILE A 522 -10.21 1.41 17.05
C ILE A 522 -10.92 0.30 17.83
N GLN A 523 -11.75 0.63 18.80
CA GLN A 523 -12.47 -0.37 19.59
C GLN A 523 -13.39 -1.24 18.70
N THR A 524 -14.11 -0.63 17.76
CA THR A 524 -14.97 -1.36 16.81
C THR A 524 -14.14 -2.31 15.92
N ILE A 525 -12.96 -1.89 15.46
CA ILE A 525 -12.05 -2.72 14.67
C ILE A 525 -11.51 -3.90 15.49
N LEU A 526 -11.14 -3.67 16.75
CA LEU A 526 -10.66 -4.73 17.63
C LEU A 526 -11.79 -5.74 17.96
N GLU A 527 -13.02 -5.25 18.16
CA GLU A 527 -14.20 -6.12 18.38
C GLU A 527 -14.50 -6.97 17.14
N ALA A 528 -14.44 -6.38 15.93
CA ALA A 528 -14.61 -7.13 14.70
C ALA A 528 -13.58 -8.25 14.55
N GLN A 529 -12.31 -7.99 14.87
CA GLN A 529 -11.26 -9.01 14.84
C GLN A 529 -11.52 -10.15 15.84
N ARG A 530 -11.94 -9.83 17.08
CA ARG A 530 -12.30 -10.85 18.07
C ARG A 530 -13.44 -11.74 17.61
N LEU A 531 -14.46 -11.13 16.97
CA LEU A 531 -15.58 -11.89 16.42
C LEU A 531 -15.10 -12.81 15.28
N ILE A 532 -14.26 -12.33 14.37
CA ILE A 532 -13.69 -13.14 13.28
C ILE A 532 -12.92 -14.35 13.82
N LEU A 533 -12.06 -14.14 14.82
CA LEU A 533 -11.27 -15.23 15.43
C LEU A 533 -12.16 -16.23 16.16
N LYS A 534 -13.15 -15.74 16.91
CA LYS A 534 -14.11 -16.60 17.63
C LYS A 534 -14.95 -17.49 16.70
N GLU A 535 -15.35 -16.96 15.56
CA GLU A 535 -16.19 -17.67 14.58
C GLU A 535 -15.36 -18.49 13.57
N HIS A 536 -14.03 -18.54 13.74
CA HIS A 536 -13.11 -19.13 12.76
C HIS A 536 -13.54 -18.76 11.33
N GLY A 537 -13.45 -17.49 11.02
CA GLY A 537 -13.94 -16.91 9.75
C GLY A 537 -13.36 -17.57 8.50
N PRO A 538 -13.68 -17.07 7.33
CA PRO A 538 -13.31 -17.74 6.07
C PRO A 538 -11.84 -17.63 5.72
N GLN A 539 -11.04 -17.04 6.61
CA GLN A 539 -9.59 -16.85 6.42
C GLN A 539 -8.84 -17.19 7.70
N ILE A 540 -7.80 -17.98 7.56
CA ILE A 540 -6.83 -18.22 8.63
C ILE A 540 -5.55 -17.46 8.30
N THR A 541 -5.14 -16.61 9.22
CA THR A 541 -3.93 -15.81 9.11
C THR A 541 -2.72 -16.59 9.64
N LEU A 542 -1.60 -16.42 8.96
CA LEU A 542 -0.33 -17.03 9.33
C LEU A 542 0.64 -15.96 9.83
N PRO A 543 1.68 -16.34 10.60
CA PRO A 543 2.68 -15.39 11.05
C PRO A 543 3.37 -14.65 9.92
N GLY A 544 3.81 -13.44 10.20
CA GLY A 544 4.71 -12.68 9.36
C GLY A 544 5.99 -12.33 10.12
N GLY A 545 7.10 -12.30 9.41
CA GLY A 545 8.40 -12.04 10.02
C GLY A 545 9.05 -10.76 9.53
N ASN A 546 10.37 -10.73 9.55
CA ASN A 546 11.15 -9.62 9.05
C ASN A 546 11.87 -10.01 7.76
N PHE A 547 12.02 -9.04 6.88
CA PHE A 547 12.92 -9.11 5.75
C PHE A 547 14.15 -8.24 6.00
N TYR A 548 15.21 -8.53 5.27
CA TYR A 548 16.40 -7.72 5.30
C TYR A 548 16.67 -7.21 3.89
N GLY A 549 16.98 -5.92 3.79
CA GLY A 549 17.43 -5.29 2.57
C GLY A 549 18.87 -4.81 2.70
N ALA A 550 19.54 -4.56 1.59
CA ALA A 550 20.91 -4.08 1.57
C ALA A 550 21.07 -2.98 0.53
N ARG A 551 21.90 -1.99 0.87
CA ARG A 551 22.36 -0.95 -0.05
C ARG A 551 23.84 -0.65 0.17
N TRP A 552 24.47 -0.12 -0.83
CA TRP A 552 25.79 0.46 -0.67
C TRP A 552 25.72 1.76 0.14
N LYS A 553 26.72 1.99 1.00
CA LYS A 553 26.78 3.10 1.97
C LYS A 553 26.67 4.50 1.33
N TYR A 554 27.17 4.64 0.10
CA TYR A 554 27.13 5.90 -0.66
C TYR A 554 25.75 6.24 -1.23
N VAL A 555 24.75 5.38 -1.11
CA VAL A 555 23.38 5.66 -1.50
C VAL A 555 22.60 6.12 -0.28
N HIS A 556 21.99 7.26 -0.36
CA HIS A 556 21.22 7.87 0.71
C HIS A 556 19.73 7.94 0.32
N HIS A 557 18.85 7.66 1.29
CA HIS A 557 17.39 7.69 1.13
C HIS A 557 16.88 6.98 -0.12
N PRO A 558 17.28 5.70 -0.36
CA PRO A 558 16.75 4.97 -1.50
C PRO A 558 15.26 4.74 -1.31
N TYR A 559 14.47 5.17 -2.28
CA TYR A 559 13.05 4.84 -2.30
C TYR A 559 12.88 3.36 -2.63
N GLN A 560 12.27 2.60 -1.72
CA GLN A 560 11.83 1.23 -1.95
C GLN A 560 10.44 1.01 -1.38
N TYR A 561 9.44 0.95 -2.24
CA TYR A 561 8.04 0.76 -1.86
C TYR A 561 7.77 -0.50 -1.03
N PHE A 562 8.47 -1.60 -1.32
CA PHE A 562 8.32 -2.87 -0.61
C PHE A 562 9.32 -3.11 0.51
N LEU A 563 10.40 -2.37 0.51
CA LEU A 563 11.48 -2.44 1.48
C LEU A 563 11.71 -1.02 1.98
N ASP A 564 10.75 -0.47 2.70
CA ASP A 564 11.02 0.69 3.53
C ASP A 564 12.03 0.22 4.56
N LEU A 565 13.31 0.35 4.21
CA LEU A 565 14.40 0.04 5.09
C LEU A 565 14.32 1.07 6.21
N GLY A 566 13.61 0.72 7.27
CA GLY A 566 13.32 1.56 8.42
C GLY A 566 14.56 2.24 8.99
N GLU A 567 15.05 3.22 8.29
CA GLU A 567 15.90 4.25 8.87
C GLU A 567 14.95 5.11 9.67
N GLY A 568 15.05 4.97 10.96
CA GLY A 568 14.26 5.51 12.02
C GLY A 568 13.42 6.76 11.71
N ASP A 569 12.36 6.95 12.40
CA ASP A 569 11.34 8.01 12.28
C ASP A 569 11.82 9.27 11.55
N ILE A 570 11.77 9.26 10.20
CA ILE A 570 11.97 10.49 9.44
C ILE A 570 10.72 11.33 9.70
N PRO A 571 10.86 12.52 10.28
CA PRO A 571 9.71 13.36 10.56
C PRO A 571 8.91 13.64 9.29
N PRO A 572 7.57 13.60 9.32
CA PRO A 572 6.71 13.74 8.14
C PRO A 572 7.00 14.98 7.29
N GLU A 573 7.42 16.08 7.94
CA GLU A 573 7.82 17.32 7.28
C GLU A 573 9.12 17.20 6.47
N LYS A 574 9.87 16.12 6.67
CA LYS A 574 11.14 15.85 5.97
C LYS A 574 11.00 14.85 4.81
N ILE A 575 9.83 14.22 4.68
CA ILE A 575 9.57 13.26 3.61
C ILE A 575 9.13 14.04 2.36
N GLY A 576 9.98 14.05 1.35
CA GLY A 576 9.61 14.50 0.00
C GLY A 576 8.69 13.49 -0.69
N PRO A 577 8.10 13.86 -1.84
CA PRO A 577 7.43 12.90 -2.70
C PRO A 577 8.36 11.73 -3.01
N ALA A 578 7.81 10.53 -3.05
CA ALA A 578 8.56 9.30 -3.19
C ALA A 578 9.69 9.40 -4.23
N GLY A 579 10.90 9.05 -3.85
CA GLY A 579 12.07 9.00 -4.70
C GLY A 579 12.73 10.36 -5.05
N ALA A 580 12.09 11.49 -4.72
CA ALA A 580 12.68 12.81 -5.00
C ALA A 580 13.83 13.17 -4.03
N ASP A 581 13.89 12.53 -2.87
CA ASP A 581 14.89 12.78 -1.82
C ASP A 581 16.11 11.84 -1.87
N GLY A 582 16.08 10.79 -2.72
CA GLY A 582 17.23 9.93 -2.91
C GLY A 582 18.42 10.64 -3.57
N TRP A 583 19.65 10.38 -3.08
CA TRP A 583 20.89 10.90 -3.64
C TRP A 583 22.04 9.91 -3.46
N THR A 584 23.16 10.17 -4.16
CA THR A 584 24.36 9.34 -4.09
C THR A 584 25.63 10.20 -3.99
N GLU A 585 26.64 9.70 -3.29
CA GLU A 585 27.98 10.33 -3.27
C GLU A 585 28.79 10.04 -4.55
N ARG A 586 28.25 9.20 -5.45
CA ARG A 586 28.87 8.91 -6.76
C ARG A 586 28.24 9.76 -7.84
N ALA A 587 29.06 10.52 -8.55
CA ALA A 587 28.67 11.31 -9.70
C ALA A 587 28.31 10.44 -10.93
#